data_a945745812462d4332547cc4deff956a
#
_entry.id   a945745812462d4332547cc4deff956a
#
_cell.length_a   1.000
_cell.length_b   1.000
_cell.length_c   1.000
_cell.angle_alpha   90.00
_cell.angle_beta   90.00
_cell.angle_gamma   90.00
#
_symmetry.space_group_name_H-M   'P 1'
#
loop_
_entity.id
_entity.type
_entity.pdbx_description
1 polymer ?
#
loop_
_entity_poly.entity_id
_entity_poly.type
_entity_poly.pdbx_seq_one_letter_code
_entity_poly.pdbx_strand_id
1 'polypeptide(L)'
;VLDIGGRDINGTCVDLFAPECRWEVVDLTAAPNVTWVGDILDYYPDRLFDVVLHLEVAEHAAEWPDHLRVARDCVVNGGVLIFTAAGPERAPHSAVDGGPLREGEHYAAVDPGVLSGVLRQLFGWSSVHMTTNGADVRAVARR
;
A
#
# COMPACT_ATOMS: atom_id res chain seq x y z
N VAL A 1 -5.19 -7.53 -9.97
CA VAL A 1 -4.44 -6.92 -8.88
C VAL A 1 -4.30 -5.43 -9.13
N LEU A 2 -4.52 -4.59 -8.12
CA LEU A 2 -4.12 -3.19 -8.07
C LEU A 2 -2.92 -3.06 -7.13
N ASP A 3 -1.84 -2.41 -7.58
CA ASP A 3 -0.63 -2.18 -6.79
C ASP A 3 -0.43 -0.67 -6.62
N ILE A 4 -0.65 -0.17 -5.41
CA ILE A 4 -0.57 1.25 -5.05
C ILE A 4 0.86 1.55 -4.58
N GLY A 5 1.53 2.49 -5.25
CA GLY A 5 2.95 2.78 -5.05
C GLY A 5 3.86 1.67 -5.59
N GLY A 6 3.36 0.91 -6.58
CA GLY A 6 3.99 -0.31 -7.07
C GLY A 6 5.09 -0.09 -8.11
N ARG A 7 5.70 1.09 -8.19
CA ARG A 7 6.85 1.32 -9.06
C ARG A 7 8.00 0.39 -8.67
N ASP A 8 8.53 -0.34 -9.65
CA ASP A 8 9.66 -1.25 -9.43
C ASP A 8 10.93 -0.46 -9.10
N ILE A 9 11.34 -0.49 -7.82
CA ILE A 9 12.58 0.10 -7.30
C ILE A 9 13.58 -0.99 -6.95
N ASN A 10 13.15 -1.99 -6.20
CA ASN A 10 13.96 -3.06 -5.62
C ASN A 10 13.39 -4.45 -5.89
N GLY A 11 12.58 -4.60 -6.93
CA GLY A 11 11.84 -5.79 -7.28
C GLY A 11 10.33 -5.60 -7.22
N THR A 12 9.60 -6.58 -7.72
CA THR A 12 8.14 -6.59 -7.79
C THR A 12 7.60 -7.88 -7.19
N CYS A 13 6.35 -7.86 -6.70
CA CYS A 13 5.66 -9.06 -6.25
C CYS A 13 4.86 -9.79 -7.36
N VAL A 14 4.98 -9.35 -8.62
CA VAL A 14 4.26 -9.96 -9.76
C VAL A 14 4.48 -11.47 -9.84
N ASP A 15 5.71 -11.93 -9.61
CA ASP A 15 6.08 -13.36 -9.68
C ASP A 15 5.46 -14.22 -8.55
N LEU A 16 4.87 -13.58 -7.53
CA LEU A 16 4.14 -14.26 -6.45
C LEU A 16 2.69 -14.59 -6.83
N PHE A 17 2.23 -14.10 -7.97
CA PHE A 17 0.87 -14.29 -8.47
C PHE A 17 0.87 -15.16 -9.74
N ALA A 18 -0.30 -15.72 -10.04
CA ALA A 18 -0.47 -16.51 -11.27
C ALA A 18 -0.25 -15.62 -12.52
N PRO A 19 0.38 -16.14 -13.58
CA PRO A 19 0.75 -15.37 -14.77
C PRO A 19 -0.44 -14.72 -15.51
N GLU A 20 -1.64 -15.27 -15.34
CA GLU A 20 -2.89 -14.74 -15.91
C GLU A 20 -3.48 -13.57 -15.14
N CYS A 21 -2.92 -13.19 -13.97
CA CYS A 21 -3.40 -12.05 -13.22
C CYS A 21 -3.22 -10.75 -14.01
N ARG A 22 -4.28 -9.97 -14.06
CA ARG A 22 -4.23 -8.62 -14.63
C ARG A 22 -3.74 -7.64 -13.57
N TRP A 23 -2.73 -6.87 -13.93
CA TRP A 23 -2.12 -5.87 -13.07
C TRP A 23 -2.50 -4.47 -13.50
N GLU A 24 -2.71 -3.63 -12.51
CA GLU A 24 -2.74 -2.19 -12.63
C GLU A 24 -1.86 -1.62 -11.53
N VAL A 25 -0.93 -0.76 -11.91
CA VAL A 25 0.09 -0.18 -11.03
C VAL A 25 -0.08 1.31 -11.02
N VAL A 26 -0.34 1.87 -9.86
CA VAL A 26 -0.49 3.31 -9.61
C VAL A 26 0.74 3.82 -8.88
N ASP A 27 1.39 4.86 -9.40
CA ASP A 27 2.53 5.50 -8.73
C ASP A 27 2.62 6.98 -9.11
N LEU A 28 3.18 7.81 -8.24
CA LEU A 28 3.44 9.23 -8.52
C LEU A 28 4.46 9.43 -9.63
N THR A 29 5.32 8.45 -9.86
CA THR A 29 6.45 8.53 -10.81
C THR A 29 6.28 7.51 -11.92
N ALA A 30 6.45 7.96 -13.16
CA ALA A 30 6.42 7.09 -14.32
C ALA A 30 7.56 6.05 -14.29
N ALA A 31 7.24 4.80 -14.62
CA ALA A 31 8.19 3.71 -14.79
C ALA A 31 7.62 2.67 -15.79
N PRO A 32 8.44 1.75 -16.32
CA PRO A 32 7.97 0.76 -17.29
C PRO A 32 6.82 -0.12 -16.82
N ASN A 33 6.72 -0.40 -15.51
CA ASN A 33 5.67 -1.20 -14.91
C ASN A 33 4.46 -0.38 -14.41
N VAL A 34 4.53 0.96 -14.41
CA VAL A 34 3.44 1.83 -13.95
C VAL A 34 2.42 2.03 -15.06
N THR A 35 1.16 1.68 -14.81
CA THR A 35 0.06 1.79 -15.76
C THR A 35 -0.70 3.10 -15.63
N TRP A 36 -0.71 3.69 -14.44
CA TRP A 36 -1.33 4.99 -14.17
C TRP A 36 -0.39 5.85 -13.31
N VAL A 37 -0.06 7.05 -13.79
CA VAL A 37 0.85 7.99 -13.11
C VAL A 37 0.05 9.10 -12.45
N GLY A 38 0.12 9.20 -11.13
CA GLY A 38 -0.57 10.22 -10.35
C GLY A 38 -0.79 9.79 -8.90
N ASP A 39 -1.48 10.64 -8.15
CA ASP A 39 -1.83 10.38 -6.77
C ASP A 39 -3.02 9.41 -6.70
N ILE A 40 -2.91 8.37 -5.86
CA ILE A 40 -4.01 7.41 -5.65
C ILE A 40 -5.32 8.10 -5.23
N LEU A 41 -5.27 9.26 -4.60
CA LEU A 41 -6.45 10.04 -4.22
C LEU A 41 -7.22 10.57 -5.45
N ASP A 42 -6.57 10.69 -6.61
CA ASP A 42 -7.15 11.10 -7.88
C ASP A 42 -7.46 9.91 -8.81
N TYR A 43 -7.22 8.68 -8.33
CA TYR A 43 -7.43 7.48 -9.12
C TYR A 43 -8.88 6.99 -9.07
N TYR A 44 -9.48 6.84 -10.24
CA TYR A 44 -10.85 6.35 -10.42
C TYR A 44 -10.84 5.14 -11.36
N PRO A 45 -10.80 3.91 -10.83
CA PRO A 45 -10.74 2.71 -11.66
C PRO A 45 -12.07 2.47 -12.38
N ASP A 46 -11.99 1.88 -13.59
CA ASP A 46 -13.15 1.40 -14.34
C ASP A 46 -13.64 0.02 -13.85
N ARG A 47 -12.91 -0.61 -12.95
CA ARG A 47 -13.22 -1.93 -12.38
C ARG A 47 -12.72 -2.05 -10.94
N LEU A 48 -13.22 -3.04 -10.22
CA LEU A 48 -12.73 -3.43 -8.89
C LEU A 48 -11.73 -4.59 -9.02
N PHE A 49 -10.94 -4.82 -7.95
CA PHE A 49 -9.83 -5.77 -7.92
C PHE A 49 -10.03 -6.82 -6.81
N ASP A 50 -9.68 -8.07 -7.10
CA ASP A 50 -9.68 -9.15 -6.12
C ASP A 50 -8.61 -8.95 -5.04
N VAL A 51 -7.49 -8.35 -5.43
CA VAL A 51 -6.37 -8.02 -4.54
C VAL A 51 -5.95 -6.58 -4.78
N VAL A 52 -5.84 -5.81 -3.70
CA VAL A 52 -5.22 -4.49 -3.67
C VAL A 52 -4.00 -4.56 -2.78
N LEU A 53 -2.87 -4.07 -3.27
CA LEU A 53 -1.60 -3.99 -2.57
C LEU A 53 -1.33 -2.54 -2.19
N HIS A 54 -0.81 -2.32 -0.99
CA HIS A 54 -0.30 -1.05 -0.50
C HIS A 54 0.94 -1.37 0.34
N LEU A 55 2.07 -1.48 -0.36
CA LEU A 55 3.29 -2.05 0.20
C LEU A 55 4.39 -1.01 0.28
N GLU A 56 4.85 -0.69 1.50
CA GLU A 56 5.96 0.25 1.77
C GLU A 56 5.69 1.66 1.19
N VAL A 57 4.47 2.16 1.34
CA VAL A 57 4.01 3.46 0.83
C VAL A 57 3.59 4.39 1.96
N ALA A 58 2.94 3.85 2.99
CA ALA A 58 2.27 4.65 4.02
C ALA A 58 3.25 5.52 4.82
N GLU A 59 4.47 5.06 5.06
CA GLU A 59 5.51 5.83 5.74
C GLU A 59 5.98 7.05 4.94
N HIS A 60 5.74 7.05 3.63
CA HIS A 60 6.11 8.13 2.71
C HIS A 60 4.95 9.06 2.35
N ALA A 61 3.74 8.78 2.84
CA ALA A 61 2.53 9.54 2.52
C ALA A 61 1.84 10.02 3.80
N ALA A 62 1.75 11.33 4.00
CA ALA A 62 1.06 11.89 5.18
C ALA A 62 -0.43 11.50 5.20
N GLU A 63 -1.03 11.40 4.02
CA GLU A 63 -2.45 11.09 3.80
C GLU A 63 -2.74 9.58 3.66
N TRP A 64 -1.83 8.69 4.09
CA TRP A 64 -2.02 7.24 3.94
C TRP A 64 -3.36 6.70 4.48
N PRO A 65 -4.01 7.28 5.50
CA PRO A 65 -5.34 6.81 5.90
C PRO A 65 -6.40 7.02 4.80
N ASP A 66 -6.26 8.07 3.99
CA ASP A 66 -7.14 8.33 2.85
C ASP A 66 -6.82 7.41 1.67
N HIS A 67 -5.53 7.06 1.47
CA HIS A 67 -5.16 5.99 0.54
C HIS A 67 -5.87 4.68 0.86
N LEU A 68 -5.97 4.30 2.14
CA LEU A 68 -6.66 3.08 2.55
C LEU A 68 -8.18 3.13 2.31
N ARG A 69 -8.80 4.32 2.34
CA ARG A 69 -10.21 4.48 1.93
C ARG A 69 -10.38 4.19 0.44
N VAL A 70 -9.54 4.79 -0.40
CA VAL A 70 -9.56 4.53 -1.85
C VAL A 70 -9.25 3.07 -2.13
N ALA A 71 -8.21 2.50 -1.49
CA ALA A 71 -7.87 1.08 -1.62
C ALA A 71 -9.05 0.18 -1.30
N ARG A 72 -9.75 0.43 -0.18
CA ARG A 72 -10.94 -0.32 0.22
C ARG A 72 -12.05 -0.24 -0.84
N ASP A 73 -12.26 0.92 -1.44
CA ASP A 73 -13.30 1.10 -2.45
C ASP A 73 -12.94 0.42 -3.79
N CYS A 74 -11.64 0.19 -4.04
CA CYS A 74 -11.14 -0.57 -5.18
C CYS A 74 -11.24 -2.10 -5.01
N VAL A 75 -11.41 -2.64 -3.79
CA VAL A 75 -11.52 -4.08 -3.54
C VAL A 75 -12.91 -4.60 -3.85
N VAL A 76 -13.07 -5.74 -4.56
CA VAL A 76 -14.36 -6.42 -4.74
C VAL A 76 -14.89 -6.98 -3.42
N ASN A 77 -16.18 -7.26 -3.32
CA ASN A 77 -16.73 -8.03 -2.19
C ASN A 77 -16.09 -9.42 -2.14
N GLY A 78 -15.52 -9.79 -1.00
CA GLY A 78 -14.74 -11.02 -0.82
C GLY A 78 -13.27 -10.91 -1.20
N GLY A 79 -12.84 -9.79 -1.79
CA GLY A 79 -11.43 -9.50 -2.09
C GLY A 79 -10.63 -9.06 -0.86
N VAL A 80 -9.36 -8.77 -1.07
CA VAL A 80 -8.42 -8.46 0.01
C VAL A 80 -7.58 -7.23 -0.29
N LEU A 81 -7.29 -6.46 0.77
CA LEU A 81 -6.19 -5.53 0.84
C LEU A 81 -5.02 -6.20 1.57
N ILE A 82 -3.82 -6.12 0.99
CA ILE A 82 -2.55 -6.49 1.62
C ILE A 82 -1.75 -5.21 1.83
N PHE A 83 -1.31 -5.01 3.05
CA PHE A 83 -0.64 -3.79 3.48
C PHE A 83 0.67 -4.12 4.19
N THR A 84 1.74 -3.39 3.84
CA THR A 84 2.97 -3.34 4.64
C THR A 84 3.47 -1.91 4.74
N ALA A 85 4.15 -1.59 5.82
CA ALA A 85 4.79 -0.29 6.04
C ALA A 85 5.90 -0.39 7.07
N ALA A 86 6.79 0.60 7.08
CA ALA A 86 7.76 0.78 8.15
C ALA A 86 7.06 1.05 9.49
N GLY A 87 7.40 0.25 10.47
CA GLY A 87 7.00 0.42 11.88
C GLY A 87 7.96 1.35 12.65
N PRO A 88 7.64 1.61 13.95
CA PRO A 88 8.39 2.58 14.76
C PRO A 88 9.89 2.30 14.94
N GLU A 89 10.32 1.05 14.81
CA GLU A 89 11.73 0.65 15.01
C GLU A 89 12.53 0.64 13.69
N ARG A 90 11.90 0.93 12.55
CA ARG A 90 12.59 0.98 11.25
C ARG A 90 13.20 2.35 11.01
N ALA A 91 14.46 2.35 10.56
CA ALA A 91 15.17 3.59 10.25
C ALA A 91 14.53 4.30 9.03
N PRO A 92 14.44 5.65 9.05
CA PRO A 92 13.99 6.42 7.90
C PRO A 92 14.80 6.13 6.64
N HIS A 93 14.09 6.05 5.50
CA HIS A 93 14.68 5.79 4.20
C HIS A 93 13.93 6.55 3.11
N SER A 94 14.58 6.71 1.94
CA SER A 94 14.03 7.43 0.79
C SER A 94 13.01 6.59 0.03
N ALA A 95 11.88 7.19 -0.35
CA ALA A 95 10.91 6.61 -1.27
C ALA A 95 11.44 6.44 -2.71
N VAL A 96 12.57 7.08 -3.04
CA VAL A 96 13.10 7.07 -4.41
C VAL A 96 13.92 5.83 -4.71
N ASP A 97 14.72 5.38 -3.74
CA ASP A 97 15.68 4.29 -3.95
C ASP A 97 15.94 3.41 -2.71
N GLY A 98 15.21 3.64 -1.61
CA GLY A 98 15.43 2.94 -0.34
C GLY A 98 16.71 3.34 0.41
N GLY A 99 17.45 4.31 -0.11
CA GLY A 99 18.67 4.85 0.51
C GLY A 99 18.38 5.84 1.64
N PRO A 100 19.35 6.66 2.05
CA PRO A 100 19.13 7.69 3.07
C PRO A 100 18.01 8.66 2.68
N LEU A 101 17.19 9.06 3.66
CA LEU A 101 16.13 10.05 3.47
C LEU A 101 16.70 11.35 2.91
N ARG A 102 16.05 11.90 1.89
CA ARG A 102 16.48 13.14 1.21
C ARG A 102 15.73 14.34 1.77
N GLU A 103 16.31 15.51 1.60
CA GLU A 103 15.69 16.76 1.97
C GLU A 103 14.34 16.96 1.23
N GLY A 104 13.28 17.27 1.99
CA GLY A 104 11.94 17.47 1.46
C GLY A 104 11.09 16.19 1.30
N GLU A 105 11.65 15.00 1.47
CA GLU A 105 10.86 13.77 1.51
C GLU A 105 10.09 13.65 2.82
N HIS A 106 8.84 13.24 2.74
CA HIS A 106 8.06 12.82 3.90
C HIS A 106 8.50 11.43 4.36
N TYR A 107 8.64 11.25 5.65
CA TYR A 107 8.77 9.93 6.28
C TYR A 107 8.19 9.96 7.69
N ALA A 108 7.24 9.07 7.95
CA ALA A 108 6.71 8.86 9.29
C ALA A 108 6.39 7.37 9.49
N ALA A 109 7.05 6.73 10.45
CA ALA A 109 6.75 5.34 10.78
C ALA A 109 5.26 5.15 11.11
N VAL A 110 4.66 4.07 10.63
CA VAL A 110 3.26 3.77 10.84
C VAL A 110 3.05 3.15 12.23
N ASP A 111 2.27 3.82 13.08
CA ASP A 111 1.88 3.27 14.37
C ASP A 111 0.88 2.11 14.18
N PRO A 112 1.17 0.90 14.73
CA PRO A 112 0.29 -0.27 14.56
C PRO A 112 -1.11 -0.07 15.16
N GLY A 113 -1.24 0.72 16.23
CA GLY A 113 -2.53 1.01 16.86
C GLY A 113 -3.40 1.90 15.97
N VAL A 114 -2.80 2.94 15.38
CA VAL A 114 -3.48 3.83 14.43
C VAL A 114 -3.90 3.05 13.18
N LEU A 115 -3.01 2.25 12.60
CA LEU A 115 -3.33 1.40 11.44
C LEU A 115 -4.47 0.43 11.76
N SER A 116 -4.42 -0.23 12.91
CA SER A 116 -5.48 -1.13 13.37
C SER A 116 -6.84 -0.43 13.43
N GLY A 117 -6.87 0.78 13.98
CA GLY A 117 -8.09 1.60 14.05
C GLY A 117 -8.67 1.91 12.68
N VAL A 118 -7.83 2.41 11.76
CA VAL A 118 -8.24 2.75 10.39
C VAL A 118 -8.75 1.51 9.65
N LEU A 119 -8.00 0.43 9.61
CA LEU A 119 -8.40 -0.78 8.89
C LEU A 119 -9.69 -1.39 9.43
N ARG A 120 -9.87 -1.44 10.75
CA ARG A 120 -11.07 -2.00 11.36
C ARG A 120 -12.30 -1.13 11.15
N GLN A 121 -12.13 0.18 11.07
CA GLN A 121 -13.20 1.10 10.69
C GLN A 121 -13.64 0.87 9.24
N LEU A 122 -12.70 0.60 8.32
CA LEU A 122 -12.97 0.44 6.90
C LEU A 122 -13.50 -0.96 6.53
N PHE A 123 -12.96 -2.02 7.13
CA PHE A 123 -13.21 -3.42 6.75
C PHE A 123 -14.00 -4.21 7.80
N GLY A 124 -14.14 -3.69 9.03
CA GLY A 124 -14.76 -4.41 10.16
C GLY A 124 -13.74 -5.20 10.99
N TRP A 125 -14.09 -5.44 12.27
CA TRP A 125 -13.18 -6.01 13.27
C TRP A 125 -12.72 -7.43 12.98
N SER A 126 -13.61 -8.29 12.48
CA SER A 126 -13.32 -9.70 12.18
C SER A 126 -12.59 -9.93 10.87
N SER A 127 -12.50 -8.89 10.02
CA SER A 127 -11.95 -8.97 8.66
C SER A 127 -10.49 -8.54 8.58
N VAL A 128 -9.88 -8.10 9.69
CA VAL A 128 -8.52 -7.55 9.72
C VAL A 128 -7.61 -8.44 10.56
N HIS A 129 -6.55 -8.92 9.93
CA HIS A 129 -5.44 -9.61 10.58
C HIS A 129 -4.18 -8.76 10.47
N MET A 130 -3.49 -8.52 11.59
CA MET A 130 -2.28 -7.70 11.64
C MET A 130 -1.17 -8.39 12.42
N THR A 131 0.07 -8.13 12.00
CA THR A 131 1.30 -8.52 12.71
C THR A 131 2.31 -7.38 12.69
N THR A 132 3.17 -7.33 13.69
CA THR A 132 4.32 -6.42 13.73
C THR A 132 5.50 -7.09 14.40
N ASN A 133 6.71 -6.71 13.98
CA ASN A 133 7.97 -7.08 14.65
C ASN A 133 8.72 -5.84 15.17
N GLY A 134 8.01 -4.69 15.25
CA GLY A 134 8.58 -3.40 15.63
C GLY A 134 9.13 -2.62 14.43
N ALA A 135 9.91 -3.24 13.57
CA ALA A 135 10.45 -2.62 12.37
C ALA A 135 9.42 -2.56 11.24
N ASP A 136 8.57 -3.59 11.11
CA ASP A 136 7.55 -3.66 10.06
C ASP A 136 6.15 -3.84 10.65
N VAL A 137 5.18 -3.24 10.00
CA VAL A 137 3.75 -3.47 10.25
C VAL A 137 3.14 -4.10 9.01
N ARG A 138 2.40 -5.20 9.19
CA ARG A 138 1.78 -5.97 8.11
C ARG A 138 0.31 -6.21 8.42
N ALA A 139 -0.54 -6.09 7.41
CA ALA A 139 -1.97 -6.35 7.56
C ALA A 139 -2.57 -7.02 6.33
N VAL A 140 -3.59 -7.82 6.56
CA VAL A 140 -4.52 -8.30 5.55
C VAL A 140 -5.93 -7.95 6.00
N ALA A 141 -6.69 -7.27 5.13
CA ALA A 141 -8.07 -6.90 5.39
C ALA A 141 -8.98 -7.42 4.27
N ARG A 142 -10.11 -8.04 4.64
CA ARG A 142 -11.12 -8.58 3.70
C ARG A 142 -12.32 -7.65 3.62
N ARG A 143 -12.78 -7.40 2.40
CA ARG A 143 -14.02 -6.68 2.13
C ARG A 143 -15.24 -7.60 2.09
#